data_daa184a74c41e40d8b05843c6829e1cf
#
_entry.id   daa184a74c41e40d8b05843c6829e1cf
#
_cell.length_a   1.000
_cell.length_b   1.000
_cell.length_c   1.000
_cell.angle_alpha   90.00
_cell.angle_beta   90.00
_cell.angle_gamma   90.00
#
_symmetry.space_group_name_H-M   'P 1'
#
loop_
_entity.id
_entity.type
_entity.pdbx_description
1 polymer ?
#
loop_
_entity_poly.entity_id
_entity_poly.type
_entity_poly.pdbx_seq_one_letter_code
_entity_poly.pdbx_strand_id
1 'polypeptide(L)'
;MKKYRLGQSREAQDLDHREAYSRERGGESKRRQRHAERLETGIEAHDAEALLRLPDASPWMHLPEATLIQRHSQWVDLETEDRALMRATLGGKLKGVRLVCGDRVRYSAVPVEPDDPSAPPPPPVRGDGGSPEAQVVAVMPRKSLLKRGGIDDREPWQLICANADELWVCAAVVDPPLRPGLLERAQVLALDAGLTFRVLVTKRDRASKKDTLPELDPLREQGVAIHETSALKGEGLEPLIGLLQGKVVVLLGHSGVGKSTLVNALHPDISLKTGGLTRFGTGKQTTTAARWLPLATGGTLVDTPGIRTLSVRGFDRSLLAHVFPEFPPEVLEDPMAFDPEDDATLDRLNLDYPERLQSLQRLWQEMDDRNPNQNVWR
;
A
#
# COMPACT_ATOMS: atom_id res chain seq x y z
N MET A 1 41.27 -55.89 26.53
CA MET A 1 39.91 -56.32 26.19
C MET A 1 39.10 -55.08 25.88
N LYS A 2 38.88 -54.71 24.61
CA LYS A 2 38.06 -53.62 24.15
C LYS A 2 36.67 -54.13 23.74
N LYS A 3 35.61 -53.74 24.41
CA LYS A 3 34.24 -54.03 24.04
C LYS A 3 33.77 -53.06 22.94
N TYR A 4 33.47 -53.56 21.77
CA TYR A 4 32.78 -52.90 20.71
C TYR A 4 31.30 -52.78 21.09
N ARG A 5 30.71 -51.54 21.01
CA ARG A 5 29.28 -51.32 20.99
C ARG A 5 28.84 -51.30 19.52
N LEU A 6 27.92 -52.20 19.20
CA LEU A 6 27.27 -52.29 17.90
C LEU A 6 26.41 -51.03 17.65
N GLY A 7 26.52 -50.53 16.43
CA GLY A 7 25.71 -49.40 15.96
C GLY A 7 24.25 -49.83 15.77
N GLN A 8 23.38 -48.88 16.04
CA GLN A 8 21.97 -48.96 15.67
C GLN A 8 21.86 -48.98 14.14
N SER A 9 21.02 -49.88 13.64
CA SER A 9 20.90 -50.17 12.22
C SER A 9 20.31 -48.98 11.45
N ARG A 10 20.78 -48.76 10.23
CA ARG A 10 20.26 -47.76 9.28
C ARG A 10 18.74 -47.83 9.06
N GLU A 11 18.15 -49.01 9.28
CA GLU A 11 16.70 -49.24 9.14
C GLU A 11 15.84 -48.45 10.17
N ALA A 12 16.34 -48.23 11.40
CA ALA A 12 15.62 -47.48 12.42
C ALA A 12 15.59 -45.97 12.11
N GLN A 13 16.63 -45.42 11.47
CA GLN A 13 16.66 -44.02 11.06
C GLN A 13 15.77 -43.77 9.82
N ASP A 14 15.67 -44.73 8.90
CA ASP A 14 14.80 -44.64 7.72
C ASP A 14 13.30 -44.72 8.08
N LEU A 15 12.95 -45.47 9.12
CA LEU A 15 11.56 -45.53 9.64
C LEU A 15 11.14 -44.23 10.29
N ASP A 16 12.00 -43.60 11.08
CA ASP A 16 11.71 -42.31 11.73
C ASP A 16 11.53 -41.18 10.72
N HIS A 17 12.34 -41.16 9.65
CA HIS A 17 12.19 -40.22 8.55
C HIS A 17 10.89 -40.42 7.72
N ARG A 18 10.48 -41.69 7.52
CA ARG A 18 9.21 -41.98 6.81
C ARG A 18 7.98 -41.64 7.63
N GLU A 19 8.00 -41.82 8.95
CA GLU A 19 6.91 -41.41 9.82
C GLU A 19 6.80 -39.88 9.95
N ALA A 20 7.92 -39.14 10.04
CA ALA A 20 7.95 -37.70 10.02
C ALA A 20 7.36 -37.13 8.70
N TYR A 21 7.77 -37.69 7.55
CA TYR A 21 7.27 -37.30 6.23
C TYR A 21 5.79 -37.63 6.01
N SER A 22 5.28 -38.71 6.62
CA SER A 22 3.85 -39.06 6.57
C SER A 22 3.00 -38.18 7.46
N ARG A 23 3.54 -37.72 8.61
CA ARG A 23 2.85 -36.75 9.49
C ARG A 23 2.75 -35.34 8.87
N GLU A 24 3.79 -34.88 8.15
CA GLU A 24 3.74 -33.63 7.40
C GLU A 24 2.72 -33.69 6.26
N ARG A 25 2.69 -34.76 5.46
CA ARG A 25 1.68 -34.94 4.41
C ARG A 25 0.25 -35.05 4.95
N GLY A 26 0.06 -35.68 6.11
CA GLY A 26 -1.23 -35.74 6.79
C GLY A 26 -1.70 -34.38 7.29
N GLY A 27 -0.78 -33.51 7.70
CA GLY A 27 -1.05 -32.13 8.09
C GLY A 27 -1.44 -31.23 6.89
N GLU A 28 -0.74 -31.38 5.77
CA GLU A 28 -1.07 -30.67 4.52
C GLU A 28 -2.40 -31.15 3.93
N SER A 29 -2.69 -32.44 3.95
CA SER A 29 -3.95 -32.99 3.47
C SER A 29 -5.14 -32.50 4.31
N LYS A 30 -5.03 -32.47 5.63
CA LYS A 30 -6.05 -31.89 6.52
C LYS A 30 -6.20 -30.38 6.36
N ARG A 31 -5.12 -29.65 6.07
CA ARG A 31 -5.19 -28.22 5.71
C ARG A 31 -5.91 -28.02 4.38
N ARG A 32 -5.61 -28.82 3.36
CA ARG A 32 -6.28 -28.78 2.04
C ARG A 32 -7.76 -29.15 2.16
N GLN A 33 -8.10 -30.15 2.96
CA GLN A 33 -9.48 -30.59 3.17
C GLN A 33 -10.33 -29.57 3.93
N ARG A 34 -9.79 -28.98 5.01
CA ARG A 34 -10.43 -27.83 5.70
C ARG A 34 -10.51 -26.59 4.84
N HIS A 35 -9.64 -26.48 3.85
CA HIS A 35 -9.66 -25.40 2.88
C HIS A 35 -10.72 -25.62 1.82
N ALA A 36 -10.88 -26.86 1.31
CA ALA A 36 -11.93 -27.26 0.40
C ALA A 36 -13.33 -27.12 1.07
N GLU A 37 -13.49 -27.59 2.31
CA GLU A 37 -14.72 -27.42 3.10
C GLU A 37 -15.10 -25.95 3.33
N ARG A 38 -14.10 -25.04 3.48
CA ARG A 38 -14.37 -23.60 3.54
C ARG A 38 -14.74 -22.98 2.19
N LEU A 39 -14.29 -23.56 1.10
CA LEU A 39 -14.66 -23.14 -0.26
C LEU A 39 -16.08 -23.64 -0.63
N GLU A 40 -16.50 -24.81 -0.13
CA GLU A 40 -17.85 -25.34 -0.32
C GLU A 40 -18.89 -24.64 0.57
N THR A 41 -18.51 -24.05 1.69
CA THR A 41 -19.40 -23.25 2.56
C THR A 41 -19.51 -21.80 2.11
N GLY A 42 -19.32 -21.51 0.80
CA GLY A 42 -19.76 -20.26 0.18
C GLY A 42 -19.39 -18.99 0.96
N ILE A 43 -18.09 -18.75 1.18
CA ILE A 43 -17.66 -17.35 1.34
C ILE A 43 -17.65 -16.80 -0.08
N GLU A 44 -18.85 -16.48 -0.55
CA GLU A 44 -19.05 -15.73 -1.77
C GLU A 44 -18.19 -14.49 -1.74
N ALA A 45 -17.73 -14.05 -2.91
CA ALA A 45 -16.97 -12.81 -3.16
C ALA A 45 -17.70 -11.53 -2.66
N HIS A 46 -18.73 -11.66 -1.86
CA HIS A 46 -19.62 -10.61 -1.39
C HIS A 46 -19.10 -9.75 -0.26
N ASP A 47 -17.89 -9.98 0.27
CA ASP A 47 -17.49 -9.19 1.43
C ASP A 47 -16.06 -8.65 1.40
N ALA A 48 -15.55 -8.27 0.23
CA ALA A 48 -14.34 -7.46 0.14
C ALA A 48 -14.48 -6.16 0.97
N GLU A 49 -15.69 -5.62 1.10
CA GLU A 49 -16.01 -4.48 1.97
C GLU A 49 -16.05 -4.86 3.45
N ALA A 50 -16.50 -6.07 3.82
CA ALA A 50 -16.47 -6.50 5.22
C ALA A 50 -15.06 -6.54 5.79
N LEU A 51 -14.06 -6.83 4.97
CA LEU A 51 -12.65 -6.79 5.36
C LEU A 51 -12.16 -5.38 5.70
N LEU A 52 -12.90 -4.36 5.31
CA LEU A 52 -12.59 -2.94 5.56
C LEU A 52 -13.37 -2.38 6.74
N ARG A 53 -14.37 -3.10 7.27
CA ARG A 53 -15.19 -2.66 8.41
C ARG A 53 -14.36 -2.57 9.68
N LEU A 54 -14.60 -1.49 10.42
CA LEU A 54 -13.97 -1.25 11.71
C LEU A 54 -14.97 -1.53 12.83
N PRO A 55 -14.53 -2.09 13.98
CA PRO A 55 -15.36 -2.20 15.16
C PRO A 55 -15.85 -0.84 15.65
N ASP A 56 -16.98 -0.81 16.39
CA ASP A 56 -17.47 0.40 17.02
C ASP A 56 -16.47 0.94 18.05
N ALA A 57 -16.06 2.19 17.88
CA ALA A 57 -15.12 2.89 18.74
C ALA A 57 -15.81 3.69 19.87
N SER A 58 -17.15 3.82 19.83
CA SER A 58 -17.92 4.66 20.76
C SER A 58 -17.60 4.44 22.25
N PRO A 59 -17.41 3.20 22.74
CA PRO A 59 -17.07 2.97 24.15
C PRO A 59 -15.72 3.55 24.59
N TRP A 60 -14.81 3.83 23.64
CA TRP A 60 -13.43 4.19 23.90
C TRP A 60 -13.11 5.66 23.60
N MET A 61 -14.12 6.47 23.28
CA MET A 61 -13.93 7.88 22.88
C MET A 61 -13.29 8.75 23.97
N HIS A 62 -13.37 8.34 25.23
CA HIS A 62 -12.77 9.03 26.37
C HIS A 62 -11.25 8.81 26.51
N LEU A 63 -10.69 7.81 25.81
CA LEU A 63 -9.27 7.49 25.84
C LEU A 63 -8.47 8.40 24.92
N PRO A 64 -7.16 8.57 25.17
CA PRO A 64 -6.29 9.36 24.32
C PRO A 64 -6.20 8.77 22.91
N GLU A 65 -5.93 9.65 21.94
CA GLU A 65 -5.82 9.32 20.54
C GLU A 65 -4.36 9.33 20.08
N ALA A 66 -4.04 8.46 19.14
CA ALA A 66 -2.75 8.43 18.46
C ALA A 66 -2.94 8.00 17.00
N THR A 67 -1.92 8.25 16.17
CA THR A 67 -1.85 7.78 14.78
C THR A 67 -0.95 6.55 14.69
N LEU A 68 -1.42 5.48 14.04
CA LEU A 68 -0.62 4.32 13.74
C LEU A 68 0.37 4.67 12.62
N ILE A 69 1.66 4.66 12.94
CA ILE A 69 2.72 5.01 11.97
C ILE A 69 3.39 3.80 11.35
N GLN A 70 3.41 2.67 12.07
CA GLN A 70 3.96 1.41 11.56
C GLN A 70 3.34 0.21 12.25
N ARG A 71 3.06 -0.85 11.46
CA ARG A 71 2.58 -2.13 11.98
C ARG A 71 3.71 -3.17 11.90
N HIS A 72 3.89 -3.90 13.00
CA HIS A 72 4.75 -5.07 13.11
C HIS A 72 3.89 -6.33 13.33
N SER A 73 4.53 -7.48 13.42
CA SER A 73 3.81 -8.76 13.62
C SER A 73 3.09 -8.85 14.97
N GLN A 74 3.65 -8.26 16.03
CA GLN A 74 3.17 -8.38 17.41
C GLN A 74 2.80 -7.04 18.07
N TRP A 75 3.23 -5.92 17.51
CA TRP A 75 2.99 -4.57 18.02
C TRP A 75 2.78 -3.57 16.89
N VAL A 76 2.40 -2.38 17.27
CA VAL A 76 2.32 -1.20 16.40
C VAL A 76 3.12 -0.06 17.01
N ASP A 77 3.71 0.77 16.18
CA ASP A 77 4.29 2.04 16.61
C ASP A 77 3.25 3.14 16.35
N LEU A 78 3.06 3.99 17.35
CA LEU A 78 2.09 5.07 17.38
C LEU A 78 2.80 6.42 17.52
N GLU A 79 2.22 7.45 16.92
CA GLU A 79 2.55 8.86 17.15
C GLU A 79 1.38 9.53 17.86
N THR A 80 1.62 10.11 19.03
CA THR A 80 0.64 10.84 19.83
C THR A 80 0.45 12.26 19.29
N GLU A 81 -0.54 13.01 19.79
CA GLU A 81 -0.82 14.39 19.37
C GLU A 81 0.36 15.34 19.64
N ASP A 82 1.12 15.10 20.69
CA ASP A 82 2.35 15.85 21.04
C ASP A 82 3.60 15.36 20.31
N ARG A 83 3.42 14.51 19.28
CA ARG A 83 4.51 13.95 18.46
C ARG A 83 5.42 12.97 19.20
N ALA A 84 5.05 12.49 20.38
CA ALA A 84 5.77 11.41 21.04
C ALA A 84 5.53 10.08 20.34
N LEU A 85 6.56 9.26 20.32
CA LEU A 85 6.49 7.92 19.73
C LEU A 85 6.36 6.89 20.84
N MET A 86 5.41 5.98 20.70
CA MET A 86 5.21 4.89 21.63
C MET A 86 4.94 3.56 20.92
N ARG A 87 5.20 2.48 21.60
CA ARG A 87 4.89 1.14 21.15
C ARG A 87 3.68 0.60 21.87
N ALA A 88 2.75 -0.01 21.12
CA ALA A 88 1.52 -0.58 21.68
C ALA A 88 1.26 -1.99 21.15
N THR A 89 0.59 -2.80 21.97
CA THR A 89 -0.02 -4.06 21.53
C THR A 89 -1.42 -3.81 20.96
N LEU A 90 -2.00 -4.82 20.32
CA LEU A 90 -3.40 -4.77 19.86
C LEU A 90 -4.31 -5.49 20.86
N GLY A 91 -5.39 -4.84 21.25
CA GLY A 91 -6.45 -5.46 22.04
C GLY A 91 -7.11 -6.64 21.33
N GLY A 92 -7.68 -7.57 22.10
CA GLY A 92 -8.23 -8.82 21.56
C GLY A 92 -9.27 -8.62 20.46
N LYS A 93 -10.15 -7.63 20.59
CA LYS A 93 -11.19 -7.29 19.60
C LYS A 93 -10.63 -6.75 18.28
N LEU A 94 -9.36 -6.33 18.25
CA LEU A 94 -8.69 -5.85 17.04
C LEU A 94 -7.86 -6.93 16.33
N LYS A 95 -7.81 -8.15 16.88
CA LYS A 95 -7.23 -9.31 16.20
C LYS A 95 -8.07 -9.61 14.95
N GLY A 96 -7.47 -9.50 13.78
CA GLY A 96 -8.17 -9.67 12.50
C GLY A 96 -8.57 -8.36 11.82
N VAL A 97 -8.58 -7.23 12.51
CA VAL A 97 -8.75 -5.92 11.88
C VAL A 97 -7.51 -5.59 11.05
N ARG A 98 -7.74 -5.17 9.82
CA ARG A 98 -6.65 -4.73 8.92
C ARG A 98 -6.27 -3.29 9.22
N LEU A 99 -5.30 -3.14 10.12
CA LEU A 99 -4.72 -1.84 10.45
C LEU A 99 -3.66 -1.44 9.43
N VAL A 100 -3.61 -0.16 9.12
CA VAL A 100 -2.66 0.42 8.16
C VAL A 100 -2.07 1.74 8.68
N CYS A 101 -0.95 2.13 8.14
CA CYS A 101 -0.32 3.43 8.41
C CYS A 101 -1.36 4.56 8.21
N GLY A 102 -1.43 5.50 9.16
CA GLY A 102 -2.40 6.59 9.17
C GLY A 102 -3.72 6.28 9.90
N ASP A 103 -3.96 5.05 10.37
CA ASP A 103 -5.13 4.78 11.22
C ASP A 103 -5.07 5.59 12.51
N ARG A 104 -6.15 6.30 12.82
CA ARG A 104 -6.34 6.94 14.12
C ARG A 104 -6.88 5.91 15.10
N VAL A 105 -6.26 5.81 16.26
CA VAL A 105 -6.57 4.77 17.24
C VAL A 105 -6.78 5.37 18.63
N ARG A 106 -7.58 4.69 19.43
CA ARG A 106 -7.67 4.95 20.88
C ARG A 106 -6.80 3.92 21.59
N TYR A 107 -6.05 4.38 22.59
CA TYR A 107 -5.14 3.52 23.34
C TYR A 107 -5.27 3.73 24.86
N SER A 108 -4.91 2.68 25.60
CA SER A 108 -4.78 2.71 27.06
C SER A 108 -3.32 2.50 27.42
N ALA A 109 -2.81 3.32 28.34
CA ALA A 109 -1.46 3.18 28.90
C ALA A 109 -1.35 1.97 29.85
N VAL A 110 -2.49 1.46 30.36
CA VAL A 110 -2.56 0.22 31.15
C VAL A 110 -3.19 -0.84 30.25
N PRO A 111 -2.63 -2.07 30.18
CA PRO A 111 -3.29 -3.15 29.46
C PRO A 111 -4.73 -3.30 29.99
N VAL A 112 -5.71 -3.17 29.08
CA VAL A 112 -7.09 -3.52 29.41
C VAL A 112 -7.13 -5.03 29.56
N GLU A 113 -7.55 -5.52 30.71
CA GLU A 113 -7.72 -6.96 30.91
C GLU A 113 -8.59 -7.51 29.76
N PRO A 114 -8.19 -8.63 29.15
CA PRO A 114 -9.01 -9.24 28.11
C PRO A 114 -10.37 -9.57 28.71
N ASP A 115 -11.45 -9.32 27.95
CA ASP A 115 -12.82 -9.76 28.33
C ASP A 115 -12.92 -11.29 28.55
N ASP A 116 -11.86 -12.02 28.24
CA ASP A 116 -11.67 -13.46 28.46
C ASP A 116 -10.51 -13.67 29.44
N PRO A 117 -10.80 -14.03 30.70
CA PRO A 117 -9.77 -14.32 31.72
C PRO A 117 -8.91 -15.55 31.36
N SER A 118 -9.29 -16.34 30.35
CA SER A 118 -8.51 -17.48 29.85
C SER A 118 -7.54 -17.09 28.73
N ALA A 119 -7.56 -15.84 28.24
CA ALA A 119 -6.62 -15.40 27.20
C ALA A 119 -5.18 -15.41 27.74
N PRO A 120 -4.24 -16.06 27.05
CA PRO A 120 -2.85 -16.06 27.48
C PRO A 120 -2.29 -14.63 27.49
N PRO A 121 -1.43 -14.28 28.45
CA PRO A 121 -0.79 -12.98 28.48
C PRO A 121 -0.05 -12.74 27.16
N PRO A 122 0.03 -11.50 26.68
CA PRO A 122 0.75 -11.19 25.45
C PRO A 122 2.22 -11.69 25.61
N PRO A 123 2.75 -12.38 24.58
CA PRO A 123 4.11 -12.91 24.66
C PRO A 123 5.11 -11.76 24.88
N PRO A 124 6.15 -11.96 25.68
CA PRO A 124 7.18 -10.96 25.87
C PRO A 124 7.82 -10.60 24.52
N VAL A 125 7.87 -9.31 24.22
CA VAL A 125 8.49 -8.80 22.99
C VAL A 125 9.99 -9.07 23.08
N ARG A 126 10.47 -10.04 22.32
CA ARG A 126 11.90 -10.29 22.17
C ARG A 126 12.46 -9.35 21.11
N GLY A 127 13.26 -8.41 21.52
CA GLY A 127 13.98 -7.47 20.66
C GLY A 127 14.41 -6.23 21.45
N ASP A 128 15.45 -5.62 21.03
CA ASP A 128 16.14 -4.45 21.58
C ASP A 128 15.32 -3.13 21.59
N GLY A 129 14.06 -3.18 21.34
CA GLY A 129 13.14 -2.06 21.47
C GLY A 129 12.15 -2.36 22.59
N GLY A 130 12.20 -1.65 23.68
CA GLY A 130 11.41 -1.73 24.90
C GLY A 130 10.06 -2.47 24.87
N SER A 131 9.57 -2.85 26.04
CA SER A 131 8.25 -3.46 26.18
C SER A 131 7.18 -2.51 25.65
N PRO A 132 6.05 -3.00 25.10
CA PRO A 132 4.91 -2.16 24.76
C PRO A 132 4.46 -1.35 25.96
N GLU A 133 4.25 -0.05 25.77
CA GLU A 133 3.88 0.90 26.82
C GLU A 133 2.34 1.07 26.88
N ALA A 134 1.64 0.62 25.84
CA ALA A 134 0.21 0.84 25.67
C ALA A 134 -0.48 -0.32 24.96
N GLN A 135 -1.81 -0.30 24.97
CA GLN A 135 -2.66 -1.19 24.20
C GLN A 135 -3.62 -0.38 23.32
N VAL A 136 -3.67 -0.65 22.03
CA VAL A 136 -4.71 -0.13 21.13
C VAL A 136 -6.00 -0.87 21.42
N VAL A 137 -7.06 -0.13 21.73
CA VAL A 137 -8.38 -0.68 22.08
C VAL A 137 -9.46 -0.41 21.04
N ALA A 138 -9.30 0.65 20.23
CA ALA A 138 -10.23 0.96 19.15
C ALA A 138 -9.52 1.62 17.95
N VAL A 139 -10.15 1.52 16.81
CA VAL A 139 -9.76 2.22 15.57
C VAL A 139 -10.88 3.19 15.20
N MET A 140 -10.52 4.43 14.97
CA MET A 140 -11.45 5.48 14.59
C MET A 140 -11.92 5.32 13.13
N PRO A 141 -13.12 5.78 12.80
CA PRO A 141 -13.58 5.82 11.41
C PRO A 141 -12.56 6.52 10.51
N ARG A 142 -12.28 5.91 9.38
CA ARG A 142 -11.36 6.43 8.36
C ARG A 142 -12.08 7.48 7.51
N LYS A 143 -11.45 8.66 7.29
CA LYS A 143 -11.93 9.65 6.32
C LYS A 143 -11.59 9.26 4.88
N SER A 144 -10.50 8.53 4.70
CA SER A 144 -10.04 8.00 3.42
C SER A 144 -9.27 6.70 3.63
N LEU A 145 -9.24 5.85 2.60
CA LEU A 145 -8.47 4.60 2.64
C LEU A 145 -7.86 4.35 1.27
N LEU A 146 -6.57 4.64 1.13
CA LEU A 146 -5.83 4.31 -0.08
C LEU A 146 -5.49 2.83 -0.08
N LYS A 147 -5.97 2.13 -1.10
CA LYS A 147 -5.77 0.70 -1.32
C LYS A 147 -5.39 0.42 -2.76
N ARG A 148 -4.94 -0.77 -3.06
CA ARG A 148 -4.75 -1.30 -4.42
C ARG A 148 -5.28 -2.71 -4.51
N GLY A 149 -5.51 -3.19 -5.72
CA GLY A 149 -5.90 -4.58 -5.95
C GLY A 149 -4.87 -5.54 -5.36
N GLY A 150 -5.37 -6.57 -4.71
CA GLY A 150 -4.57 -7.64 -4.12
C GLY A 150 -4.06 -8.64 -5.16
N ILE A 151 -3.28 -9.60 -4.69
CA ILE A 151 -2.65 -10.62 -5.55
C ILE A 151 -3.64 -11.73 -5.87
N ASP A 152 -4.54 -12.04 -4.96
CA ASP A 152 -5.52 -13.13 -5.09
C ASP A 152 -6.86 -12.79 -4.40
N ASP A 153 -7.84 -13.69 -4.53
CA ASP A 153 -9.17 -13.49 -3.99
C ASP A 153 -9.24 -13.61 -2.45
N ARG A 154 -8.19 -14.14 -1.81
CA ARG A 154 -8.10 -14.21 -0.34
C ARG A 154 -7.70 -12.88 0.26
N GLU A 155 -6.91 -12.10 -0.50
CA GLU A 155 -6.51 -10.75 -0.17
C GLU A 155 -6.84 -9.82 -1.33
N PRO A 156 -8.14 -9.51 -1.55
CA PRO A 156 -8.58 -8.72 -2.68
C PRO A 156 -8.04 -7.28 -2.63
N TRP A 157 -7.66 -6.81 -1.46
CA TRP A 157 -7.14 -5.46 -1.25
C TRP A 157 -5.83 -5.46 -0.48
N GLN A 158 -4.87 -4.71 -0.97
CA GLN A 158 -3.68 -4.32 -0.21
C GLN A 158 -3.82 -2.87 0.23
N LEU A 159 -3.94 -2.67 1.56
CA LEU A 159 -4.06 -1.35 2.15
C LEU A 159 -2.71 -0.65 2.14
N ILE A 160 -2.71 0.63 1.80
CA ILE A 160 -1.50 1.47 1.69
C ILE A 160 -1.46 2.48 2.83
N CYS A 161 -2.50 3.32 2.96
CA CYS A 161 -2.56 4.37 3.96
C CYS A 161 -4.02 4.72 4.25
N ALA A 162 -4.34 5.00 5.52
CA ALA A 162 -5.60 5.57 5.94
C ALA A 162 -5.45 7.08 6.20
N ASN A 163 -6.58 7.81 6.14
CA ASN A 163 -6.67 9.22 6.51
C ASN A 163 -5.72 10.15 5.76
N ALA A 164 -5.30 9.77 4.54
CA ALA A 164 -4.58 10.66 3.64
C ALA A 164 -5.51 11.74 3.07
N ASP A 165 -4.93 12.87 2.68
CA ASP A 165 -5.61 13.99 2.01
C ASP A 165 -5.31 13.99 0.51
N GLU A 166 -4.07 13.69 0.14
CA GLU A 166 -3.62 13.79 -1.24
C GLU A 166 -2.74 12.60 -1.63
N LEU A 167 -2.77 12.27 -2.92
CA LEU A 167 -1.89 11.30 -3.57
C LEU A 167 -1.02 12.04 -4.60
N TRP A 168 0.30 12.05 -4.37
CA TRP A 168 1.25 12.67 -5.28
C TRP A 168 2.08 11.60 -5.99
N VAL A 169 2.08 11.64 -7.33
CA VAL A 169 2.88 10.72 -8.15
C VAL A 169 4.14 11.43 -8.64
N CYS A 170 5.30 10.87 -8.30
CA CYS A 170 6.58 11.33 -8.77
C CYS A 170 6.93 10.69 -10.12
N ALA A 171 7.19 11.50 -11.13
CA ALA A 171 7.68 11.15 -12.45
C ALA A 171 9.00 11.88 -12.72
N ALA A 172 10.04 11.18 -13.13
CA ALA A 172 11.29 11.83 -13.51
C ALA A 172 11.20 12.34 -14.96
N VAL A 173 11.66 13.57 -15.20
CA VAL A 173 11.63 14.14 -16.55
C VAL A 173 12.56 13.43 -17.53
N VAL A 174 13.62 12.78 -17.05
CA VAL A 174 14.63 12.11 -17.91
C VAL A 174 14.79 10.62 -17.60
N ASP A 175 15.12 10.23 -16.37
CA ASP A 175 15.46 8.85 -16.02
C ASP A 175 15.05 8.55 -14.58
N PRO A 176 14.33 7.45 -14.33
CA PRO A 176 13.76 6.49 -15.27
C PRO A 176 12.58 7.06 -16.08
N PRO A 177 12.32 6.54 -17.29
CA PRO A 177 11.19 6.98 -18.10
C PRO A 177 9.87 6.70 -17.37
N LEU A 178 8.89 7.54 -17.63
CA LEU A 178 7.53 7.33 -17.12
C LEU A 178 6.95 6.06 -17.74
N ARG A 179 6.45 5.18 -16.90
CA ARG A 179 5.85 3.93 -17.39
C ARG A 179 4.40 4.17 -17.80
N PRO A 180 4.00 3.66 -18.97
CA PRO A 180 2.60 3.74 -19.39
C PRO A 180 1.64 3.18 -18.35
N GLY A 181 0.51 3.84 -18.17
CA GLY A 181 -0.55 3.42 -17.26
C GLY A 181 -0.27 3.61 -15.76
N LEU A 182 0.88 4.21 -15.37
CA LEU A 182 1.15 4.52 -13.96
C LEU A 182 0.23 5.63 -13.45
N LEU A 183 0.08 6.68 -14.24
CA LEU A 183 -0.68 7.87 -13.87
C LEU A 183 -2.17 7.57 -13.78
N GLU A 184 -2.70 6.85 -14.76
CA GLU A 184 -4.10 6.45 -14.82
C GLU A 184 -4.47 5.53 -13.65
N ARG A 185 -3.63 4.55 -13.34
CA ARG A 185 -3.83 3.69 -12.16
C ARG A 185 -3.82 4.49 -10.87
N ALA A 186 -2.87 5.41 -10.74
CA ALA A 186 -2.81 6.26 -9.55
C ALA A 186 -4.02 7.19 -9.44
N GLN A 187 -4.58 7.69 -10.56
CA GLN A 187 -5.83 8.45 -10.59
C GLN A 187 -7.01 7.58 -10.11
N VAL A 188 -7.13 6.33 -10.59
CA VAL A 188 -8.16 5.39 -10.11
C VAL A 188 -8.07 5.22 -8.60
N LEU A 189 -6.87 4.97 -8.06
CA LEU A 189 -6.68 4.80 -6.62
C LEU A 189 -7.03 6.07 -5.84
N ALA A 190 -6.67 7.24 -6.36
CA ALA A 190 -6.98 8.52 -5.72
C ALA A 190 -8.48 8.80 -5.71
N LEU A 191 -9.17 8.56 -6.84
CA LEU A 191 -10.62 8.74 -6.98
C LEU A 191 -11.39 7.81 -6.02
N ASP A 192 -11.05 6.53 -5.99
CA ASP A 192 -11.68 5.56 -5.07
C ASP A 192 -11.51 5.95 -3.60
N ALA A 193 -10.34 6.48 -3.25
CA ALA A 193 -10.04 6.90 -1.88
C ALA A 193 -10.52 8.33 -1.55
N GLY A 194 -11.07 9.08 -2.50
CA GLY A 194 -11.49 10.48 -2.33
C GLY A 194 -10.31 11.44 -2.10
N LEU A 195 -9.14 11.16 -2.68
CA LEU A 195 -7.93 11.96 -2.50
C LEU A 195 -7.72 12.96 -3.63
N THR A 196 -7.17 14.13 -3.31
CA THR A 196 -6.66 15.04 -4.35
C THR A 196 -5.45 14.42 -5.02
N PHE A 197 -5.49 14.33 -6.35
CA PHE A 197 -4.39 13.78 -7.16
C PHE A 197 -3.49 14.87 -7.70
N ARG A 198 -2.15 14.69 -7.61
CA ARG A 198 -1.14 15.59 -8.18
C ARG A 198 0.02 14.83 -8.78
N VAL A 199 0.70 15.47 -9.73
CA VAL A 199 1.93 14.94 -10.32
C VAL A 199 3.11 15.84 -9.95
N LEU A 200 4.20 15.21 -9.49
CA LEU A 200 5.48 15.88 -9.25
C LEU A 200 6.49 15.43 -10.31
N VAL A 201 6.84 16.34 -11.20
CA VAL A 201 7.92 16.13 -12.17
C VAL A 201 9.23 16.43 -11.47
N THR A 202 10.05 15.41 -11.30
CA THR A 202 11.31 15.46 -10.55
C THR A 202 12.52 15.54 -11.49
N LYS A 203 13.70 15.79 -10.93
CA LYS A 203 14.99 15.84 -11.64
C LYS A 203 15.06 16.89 -12.76
N ARG A 204 14.35 18.00 -12.60
CA ARG A 204 14.31 19.07 -13.59
C ARG A 204 15.72 19.65 -13.88
N ASP A 205 16.63 19.58 -12.90
CA ASP A 205 18.03 19.96 -13.02
C ASP A 205 18.82 19.14 -14.06
N ARG A 206 18.37 17.96 -14.38
CA ARG A 206 19.02 17.05 -15.36
C ARG A 206 18.41 17.15 -16.76
N ALA A 207 17.31 17.88 -16.90
CA ALA A 207 16.59 18.03 -18.14
C ALA A 207 17.03 19.25 -18.92
N SER A 208 17.05 19.13 -20.24
CA SER A 208 17.11 20.25 -21.18
C SER A 208 15.70 20.85 -21.38
N LYS A 209 15.64 22.02 -22.04
CA LYS A 209 14.33 22.61 -22.41
C LYS A 209 13.52 21.75 -23.39
N LYS A 210 14.18 20.80 -24.07
CA LYS A 210 13.55 19.90 -25.04
C LYS A 210 12.95 18.64 -24.40
N ASP A 211 13.38 18.32 -23.16
CA ASP A 211 12.88 17.17 -22.45
C ASP A 211 11.52 17.49 -21.83
N THR A 212 10.50 16.94 -22.44
CA THR A 212 9.08 17.08 -22.03
C THR A 212 8.51 15.72 -21.68
N LEU A 213 7.37 15.72 -21.01
CA LEU A 213 6.58 14.52 -20.70
C LEU A 213 5.21 14.70 -21.37
N PRO A 214 5.08 14.33 -22.67
CA PRO A 214 3.80 14.45 -23.37
C PRO A 214 2.70 13.57 -22.73
N GLU A 215 3.07 12.50 -22.02
CA GLU A 215 2.14 11.67 -21.26
C GLU A 215 1.39 12.45 -20.18
N LEU A 216 1.82 13.67 -19.83
CA LEU A 216 1.15 14.55 -18.89
C LEU A 216 0.14 15.50 -19.56
N ASP A 217 0.10 15.59 -20.89
CA ASP A 217 -0.77 16.52 -21.59
C ASP A 217 -2.26 16.22 -21.34
N PRO A 218 -2.73 14.96 -21.39
CA PRO A 218 -4.11 14.65 -21.02
C PRO A 218 -4.46 15.07 -19.59
N LEU A 219 -3.50 14.97 -18.65
CA LEU A 219 -3.71 15.39 -17.26
C LEU A 219 -3.77 16.92 -17.12
N ARG A 220 -2.98 17.65 -17.93
CA ARG A 220 -3.04 19.12 -17.97
C ARG A 220 -4.41 19.60 -18.46
N GLU A 221 -4.94 18.96 -19.49
CA GLU A 221 -6.27 19.24 -20.05
C GLU A 221 -7.37 18.95 -19.02
N GLN A 222 -7.22 17.91 -18.20
CA GLN A 222 -8.12 17.61 -17.08
C GLN A 222 -7.96 18.57 -15.89
N GLY A 223 -7.01 19.51 -15.94
CA GLY A 223 -6.75 20.45 -14.85
C GLY A 223 -6.01 19.83 -13.65
N VAL A 224 -5.37 18.69 -13.82
CA VAL A 224 -4.55 18.09 -12.77
C VAL A 224 -3.34 18.97 -12.47
N ALA A 225 -3.12 19.27 -11.20
CA ALA A 225 -1.98 20.08 -10.79
C ALA A 225 -0.65 19.31 -10.97
N ILE A 226 0.25 19.90 -11.77
CA ILE A 226 1.57 19.36 -12.06
C ILE A 226 2.63 20.34 -11.56
N HIS A 227 3.53 19.84 -10.70
CA HIS A 227 4.60 20.65 -10.11
C HIS A 227 5.96 20.13 -10.58
N GLU A 228 6.78 21.02 -11.11
CA GLU A 228 8.16 20.69 -11.53
C GLU A 228 9.13 20.99 -10.41
N THR A 229 10.05 20.06 -10.14
CA THR A 229 10.98 20.16 -9.01
C THR A 229 12.40 19.69 -9.36
N SER A 230 13.36 20.33 -8.70
CA SER A 230 14.71 19.81 -8.54
C SER A 230 15.08 19.78 -7.07
N ALA A 231 14.95 18.62 -6.45
CA ALA A 231 15.31 18.45 -5.03
C ALA A 231 16.78 18.72 -4.75
N LEU A 232 17.69 18.48 -5.73
CA LEU A 232 19.12 18.74 -5.59
C LEU A 232 19.45 20.23 -5.61
N LYS A 233 18.70 21.04 -6.37
CA LYS A 233 18.89 22.49 -6.44
C LYS A 233 17.97 23.28 -5.52
N GLY A 234 17.01 22.62 -4.88
CA GLY A 234 15.98 23.28 -4.07
C GLY A 234 14.90 23.97 -4.88
N GLU A 235 14.88 23.80 -6.22
CA GLU A 235 13.91 24.47 -7.10
C GLU A 235 12.53 23.83 -6.99
N GLY A 236 11.47 24.64 -6.88
CA GLY A 236 10.08 24.18 -6.81
C GLY A 236 9.68 23.55 -5.47
N LEU A 237 10.52 23.61 -4.43
CA LEU A 237 10.21 23.00 -3.13
C LEU A 237 9.32 23.88 -2.25
N GLU A 238 9.50 25.19 -2.27
CA GLU A 238 8.74 26.13 -1.41
C GLU A 238 7.22 26.04 -1.65
N PRO A 239 6.71 26.02 -2.89
CA PRO A 239 5.28 25.79 -3.13
C PRO A 239 4.79 24.44 -2.57
N LEU A 240 5.61 23.39 -2.62
CA LEU A 240 5.25 22.07 -2.08
C LEU A 240 5.13 22.09 -0.55
N ILE A 241 6.02 22.81 0.13
CA ILE A 241 5.95 22.98 1.58
C ILE A 241 4.61 23.61 1.98
N GLY A 242 4.18 24.66 1.27
CA GLY A 242 2.87 25.27 1.50
C GLY A 242 1.70 24.32 1.28
N LEU A 243 1.75 23.48 0.26
CA LEU A 243 0.72 22.48 -0.03
C LEU A 243 0.66 21.36 1.00
N LEU A 244 1.78 21.05 1.66
CA LEU A 244 1.90 19.99 2.66
C LEU A 244 1.37 20.39 4.04
N GLN A 245 1.23 21.69 4.33
CA GLN A 245 0.83 22.15 5.66
C GLN A 245 -0.51 21.55 6.10
N GLY A 246 -0.50 20.89 7.26
CA GLY A 246 -1.68 20.28 7.87
C GLY A 246 -2.26 19.09 7.12
N LYS A 247 -1.58 18.58 6.09
CA LYS A 247 -2.06 17.46 5.27
C LYS A 247 -1.23 16.21 5.43
N VAL A 248 -1.85 15.08 5.18
CA VAL A 248 -1.22 13.77 5.00
C VAL A 248 -1.16 13.47 3.51
N VAL A 249 0.03 13.42 2.96
CA VAL A 249 0.28 13.24 1.53
C VAL A 249 1.02 11.95 1.27
N VAL A 250 0.45 11.08 0.44
CA VAL A 250 1.08 9.83 0.03
C VAL A 250 1.92 10.04 -1.23
N LEU A 251 3.19 9.62 -1.20
CA LEU A 251 4.09 9.68 -2.35
C LEU A 251 4.15 8.33 -3.04
N LEU A 252 3.80 8.31 -4.33
CA LEU A 252 3.99 7.18 -5.23
C LEU A 252 5.02 7.49 -6.31
N GLY A 253 5.55 6.46 -6.93
CA GLY A 253 6.45 6.56 -8.08
C GLY A 253 7.49 5.44 -8.10
N HIS A 254 8.06 5.18 -9.26
CA HIS A 254 9.05 4.10 -9.42
C HIS A 254 10.32 4.31 -8.60
N SER A 255 11.07 3.22 -8.43
CA SER A 255 12.43 3.31 -7.87
C SER A 255 13.28 4.20 -8.79
N GLY A 256 14.09 5.06 -8.17
CA GLY A 256 14.99 5.95 -8.92
C GLY A 256 14.36 7.27 -9.39
N VAL A 257 13.05 7.49 -9.32
CA VAL A 257 12.43 8.78 -9.74
C VAL A 257 12.80 9.98 -8.86
N GLY A 258 13.48 9.77 -7.71
CA GLY A 258 13.90 10.86 -6.86
C GLY A 258 13.04 11.10 -5.61
N LYS A 259 12.10 10.22 -5.26
CA LYS A 259 11.27 10.35 -4.03
C LYS A 259 12.10 10.57 -2.76
N SER A 260 13.07 9.70 -2.49
CA SER A 260 13.91 9.83 -1.29
C SER A 260 14.73 11.12 -1.27
N THR A 261 15.18 11.58 -2.44
CA THR A 261 15.90 12.86 -2.56
C THR A 261 14.94 14.03 -2.27
N LEU A 262 13.72 13.96 -2.77
CA LEU A 262 12.67 14.96 -2.51
C LEU A 262 12.30 14.98 -1.01
N VAL A 263 12.08 13.81 -0.41
CA VAL A 263 11.78 13.71 1.04
C VAL A 263 12.90 14.29 1.87
N ASN A 264 14.16 13.98 1.57
CA ASN A 264 15.31 14.55 2.29
C ASN A 264 15.41 16.07 2.13
N ALA A 265 15.05 16.60 0.95
CA ALA A 265 15.05 18.05 0.73
C ALA A 265 13.91 18.77 1.49
N LEU A 266 12.77 18.12 1.64
CA LEU A 266 11.62 18.65 2.40
C LEU A 266 11.77 18.42 3.92
N HIS A 267 12.62 17.50 4.33
CA HIS A 267 12.85 17.13 5.72
C HIS A 267 14.36 17.02 6.00
N PRO A 268 15.06 18.14 6.16
CA PRO A 268 16.53 18.19 6.31
C PRO A 268 17.04 17.42 7.53
N ASP A 269 16.23 17.25 8.57
CA ASP A 269 16.59 16.52 9.79
C ASP A 269 16.52 14.99 9.64
N ILE A 270 15.92 14.48 8.55
CA ILE A 270 15.87 13.05 8.25
C ILE A 270 16.78 12.75 7.06
N SER A 271 17.93 12.17 7.32
CA SER A 271 18.72 11.55 6.26
C SER A 271 18.12 10.18 5.93
N LEU A 272 17.21 10.12 4.97
CA LEU A 272 16.84 8.86 4.33
C LEU A 272 18.04 8.40 3.51
N LYS A 273 18.96 7.65 4.14
CA LYS A 273 19.89 6.85 3.34
C LYS A 273 19.06 5.94 2.47
N THR A 274 19.35 5.91 1.19
CA THR A 274 18.86 4.92 0.24
C THR A 274 19.10 3.52 0.83
N GLY A 275 18.17 2.99 1.61
CA GLY A 275 18.35 1.71 2.27
C GLY A 275 17.77 1.57 3.68
N GLY A 276 16.87 2.44 4.11
CA GLY A 276 16.07 2.26 5.32
C GLY A 276 16.69 2.84 6.58
N LEU A 277 15.98 3.77 7.18
CA LEU A 277 16.12 4.10 8.60
C LEU A 277 14.71 4.15 9.18
N THR A 278 14.44 3.19 10.05
CA THR A 278 13.49 3.37 11.13
C THR A 278 14.23 4.12 12.25
N ARG A 279 13.58 5.10 12.88
CA ARG A 279 14.10 5.76 14.11
C ARG A 279 14.36 4.75 15.24
N PHE A 280 13.75 3.58 15.16
CA PHE A 280 14.03 2.39 15.95
C PHE A 280 14.94 1.49 15.10
N GLY A 281 16.26 1.73 15.19
CA GLY A 281 17.25 0.89 14.54
C GLY A 281 17.10 -0.55 15.00
N THR A 282 16.86 -1.43 14.07
CA THR A 282 17.39 -2.80 13.97
C THR A 282 16.48 -3.63 13.07
N GLY A 283 17.07 -4.27 12.10
CA GLY A 283 16.49 -5.37 11.34
C GLY A 283 16.54 -5.16 9.84
N LYS A 284 17.38 -5.92 9.18
CA LYS A 284 17.33 -6.24 7.75
C LYS A 284 15.98 -6.89 7.41
N GLN A 285 14.95 -6.09 7.24
CA GLN A 285 13.72 -6.55 6.61
C GLN A 285 13.44 -5.63 5.43
N THR A 286 13.27 -6.21 4.27
CA THR A 286 12.74 -5.59 3.05
C THR A 286 11.30 -5.14 3.34
N THR A 287 11.16 -3.98 3.99
CA THR A 287 9.88 -3.48 4.46
C THR A 287 9.15 -2.86 3.28
N THR A 288 8.12 -3.54 2.81
CA THR A 288 7.13 -3.03 1.84
C THR A 288 6.08 -2.13 2.52
N ALA A 289 6.24 -1.81 3.80
CA ALA A 289 5.32 -0.97 4.55
C ALA A 289 5.53 0.52 4.26
N ALA A 290 4.44 1.26 4.19
CA ALA A 290 4.46 2.72 4.08
C ALA A 290 5.16 3.34 5.30
N ARG A 291 5.90 4.44 5.08
CA ARG A 291 6.66 5.15 6.12
C ARG A 291 5.99 6.48 6.40
N TRP A 292 5.61 6.70 7.64
CA TRP A 292 5.05 7.94 8.13
C TRP A 292 6.16 8.92 8.48
N LEU A 293 6.20 10.08 7.81
CA LEU A 293 7.27 11.06 7.91
C LEU A 293 6.67 12.44 8.25
N PRO A 294 6.51 12.77 9.56
CA PRO A 294 6.00 14.07 9.95
C PRO A 294 7.02 15.15 9.62
N LEU A 295 6.58 16.25 9.00
CA LEU A 295 7.43 17.37 8.59
C LEU A 295 7.50 18.43 9.68
N ALA A 296 8.70 19.03 9.89
CA ALA A 296 8.90 20.14 10.81
C ALA A 296 8.08 21.39 10.41
N THR A 297 7.80 21.55 9.12
CA THR A 297 6.98 22.61 8.55
C THR A 297 5.48 22.41 8.74
N GLY A 298 5.06 21.30 9.33
CA GLY A 298 3.68 20.86 9.47
C GLY A 298 3.26 19.92 8.32
N GLY A 299 2.30 19.06 8.58
CA GLY A 299 1.87 18.00 7.66
C GLY A 299 2.74 16.74 7.75
N THR A 300 2.43 15.76 6.91
CA THR A 300 3.06 14.45 6.92
C THR A 300 3.22 13.92 5.50
N LEU A 301 4.40 13.42 5.17
CA LEU A 301 4.62 12.61 3.98
C LEU A 301 4.53 11.12 4.33
N VAL A 302 3.85 10.35 3.49
CA VAL A 302 3.82 8.89 3.57
C VAL A 302 4.59 8.35 2.37
N ASP A 303 5.84 7.94 2.61
CA ASP A 303 6.65 7.29 1.58
C ASP A 303 6.24 5.82 1.45
N THR A 304 6.03 5.38 0.23
CA THR A 304 5.61 4.02 -0.10
C THR A 304 6.74 3.26 -0.79
N PRO A 305 7.76 2.79 -0.04
CA PRO A 305 8.88 2.07 -0.63
C PRO A 305 8.39 0.75 -1.24
N GLY A 306 8.89 0.43 -2.44
CA GLY A 306 8.67 -0.87 -3.05
C GLY A 306 7.30 -1.14 -3.67
N ILE A 307 6.40 -0.16 -3.74
CA ILE A 307 5.18 -0.28 -4.55
C ILE A 307 5.60 -0.21 -6.03
N ARG A 308 5.79 -1.40 -6.63
CA ARG A 308 6.22 -1.55 -8.03
C ARG A 308 5.05 -1.60 -9.00
N THR A 309 3.91 -2.02 -8.53
CA THR A 309 2.67 -2.18 -9.31
C THR A 309 1.50 -1.57 -8.56
N LEU A 310 0.72 -0.75 -9.26
CA LEU A 310 -0.54 -0.22 -8.79
C LEU A 310 -1.66 -1.02 -9.47
N SER A 311 -2.05 -2.14 -8.87
CA SER A 311 -3.15 -2.92 -9.43
C SER A 311 -4.48 -2.23 -9.16
N VAL A 312 -5.31 -2.17 -10.22
CA VAL A 312 -6.69 -1.65 -10.18
C VAL A 312 -7.72 -2.78 -10.20
N ARG A 313 -7.30 -4.02 -10.00
CA ARG A 313 -8.18 -5.18 -9.92
C ARG A 313 -9.24 -4.98 -8.84
N GLY A 314 -10.50 -5.23 -9.18
CA GLY A 314 -11.63 -5.13 -8.26
C GLY A 314 -12.14 -3.71 -7.99
N PHE A 315 -11.56 -2.68 -8.64
CA PHE A 315 -12.11 -1.33 -8.60
C PHE A 315 -13.33 -1.20 -9.52
N ASP A 316 -14.18 -0.22 -9.22
CA ASP A 316 -15.35 0.07 -10.03
C ASP A 316 -14.94 0.72 -11.36
N ARG A 317 -15.39 0.14 -12.46
CA ARG A 317 -15.17 0.63 -13.83
C ARG A 317 -15.74 2.04 -14.08
N SER A 318 -16.77 2.44 -13.32
CA SER A 318 -17.30 3.80 -13.42
C SER A 318 -16.27 4.90 -13.17
N LEU A 319 -15.19 4.59 -12.43
CA LEU A 319 -14.06 5.51 -12.22
C LEU A 319 -13.32 5.85 -13.52
N LEU A 320 -13.38 4.98 -14.54
CA LEU A 320 -12.71 5.21 -15.82
C LEU A 320 -13.25 6.43 -16.57
N ALA A 321 -14.53 6.78 -16.39
CA ALA A 321 -15.09 8.01 -16.97
C ALA A 321 -14.43 9.29 -16.44
N HIS A 322 -13.86 9.25 -15.24
CA HIS A 322 -13.12 10.38 -14.68
C HIS A 322 -11.64 10.41 -15.08
N VAL A 323 -11.09 9.23 -15.38
CA VAL A 323 -9.69 9.09 -15.82
C VAL A 323 -9.54 9.35 -17.32
N PHE A 324 -10.58 9.06 -18.08
CA PHE A 324 -10.62 9.15 -19.54
C PHE A 324 -11.84 9.97 -20.00
N PRO A 325 -11.98 11.23 -19.58
CA PRO A 325 -13.16 12.04 -19.91
C PRO A 325 -13.25 12.40 -21.39
N GLU A 326 -12.18 12.21 -22.16
CA GLU A 326 -12.14 12.40 -23.59
C GLU A 326 -12.94 11.35 -24.39
N PHE A 327 -13.22 10.18 -23.78
CA PHE A 327 -13.99 9.16 -24.46
C PHE A 327 -15.49 9.29 -24.24
N PRO A 328 -16.31 9.08 -25.30
CA PRO A 328 -17.74 9.08 -25.17
C PRO A 328 -18.25 7.81 -24.43
N PRO A 329 -19.50 7.87 -23.89
CA PRO A 329 -20.03 6.79 -23.06
C PRO A 329 -19.95 5.39 -23.69
N GLU A 330 -20.20 5.25 -25.00
CA GLU A 330 -20.16 3.98 -25.70
C GLU A 330 -18.77 3.33 -25.70
N VAL A 331 -17.70 4.13 -25.70
CA VAL A 331 -16.33 3.61 -25.60
C VAL A 331 -16.02 3.21 -24.15
N LEU A 332 -16.54 3.95 -23.18
CA LEU A 332 -16.33 3.65 -21.75
C LEU A 332 -17.13 2.42 -21.30
N GLU A 333 -18.28 2.12 -21.94
CA GLU A 333 -19.09 0.94 -21.65
C GLU A 333 -18.48 -0.36 -22.21
N ASP A 334 -17.93 -0.31 -23.42
CA ASP A 334 -17.23 -1.44 -24.03
C ASP A 334 -16.01 -0.99 -24.85
N PRO A 335 -14.90 -0.65 -24.23
CA PRO A 335 -13.71 -0.21 -24.94
C PRO A 335 -13.07 -1.29 -25.81
N MET A 336 -13.42 -2.58 -25.57
CA MET A 336 -12.90 -3.70 -26.37
C MET A 336 -13.53 -3.83 -27.74
N ALA A 337 -14.68 -3.16 -27.98
CA ALA A 337 -15.32 -3.10 -29.27
C ALA A 337 -14.61 -2.17 -30.28
N PHE A 338 -13.58 -1.43 -29.84
CA PHE A 338 -12.85 -0.44 -30.63
C PHE A 338 -11.42 -0.90 -30.88
N ASP A 339 -10.97 -0.88 -32.13
CA ASP A 339 -9.59 -1.23 -32.49
C ASP A 339 -8.69 0.01 -32.40
N PRO A 340 -7.70 0.02 -31.50
CA PRO A 340 -6.79 1.16 -31.34
C PRO A 340 -5.77 1.30 -32.47
N GLU A 341 -5.69 0.35 -33.41
CA GLU A 341 -4.83 0.35 -34.58
C GLU A 341 -5.60 0.65 -35.89
N ASP A 342 -6.94 0.77 -35.81
CA ASP A 342 -7.79 1.09 -36.96
C ASP A 342 -7.94 2.60 -37.14
N ASP A 343 -7.39 3.12 -38.23
CA ASP A 343 -7.44 4.56 -38.57
C ASP A 343 -8.90 5.08 -38.61
N ALA A 344 -9.86 4.29 -39.10
CA ALA A 344 -11.26 4.70 -39.14
C ALA A 344 -11.88 4.81 -37.73
N THR A 345 -11.45 3.98 -36.79
CA THR A 345 -11.84 4.08 -35.37
C THR A 345 -11.24 5.36 -34.76
N LEU A 346 -9.96 5.62 -34.96
CA LEU A 346 -9.27 6.79 -34.44
C LEU A 346 -9.84 8.09 -34.98
N ASP A 347 -10.09 8.17 -36.30
CA ASP A 347 -10.72 9.32 -36.96
C ASP A 347 -12.14 9.58 -36.42
N ARG A 348 -12.94 8.51 -36.25
CA ARG A 348 -14.29 8.63 -35.71
C ARG A 348 -14.29 9.17 -34.29
N LEU A 349 -13.35 8.76 -33.46
CA LEU A 349 -13.22 9.19 -32.06
C LEU A 349 -12.52 10.54 -31.93
N ASN A 350 -11.87 11.03 -33.02
CA ASN A 350 -11.13 12.30 -33.04
C ASN A 350 -10.19 12.45 -31.83
N LEU A 351 -9.35 11.43 -31.61
CA LEU A 351 -8.49 11.37 -30.44
C LEU A 351 -7.18 12.14 -30.67
N ASP A 352 -6.89 13.07 -29.77
CA ASP A 352 -5.58 13.75 -29.71
C ASP A 352 -4.47 12.81 -29.21
N TYR A 353 -4.84 11.76 -28.46
CA TYR A 353 -3.93 10.81 -27.81
C TYR A 353 -4.40 9.37 -28.04
N PRO A 354 -4.14 8.77 -29.22
CA PRO A 354 -4.65 7.43 -29.56
C PRO A 354 -4.15 6.32 -28.63
N GLU A 355 -2.95 6.45 -28.04
CA GLU A 355 -2.43 5.51 -27.04
C GLU A 355 -3.28 5.44 -25.76
N ARG A 356 -4.14 6.44 -25.52
CA ARG A 356 -5.07 6.46 -24.39
C ARG A 356 -6.16 5.39 -24.50
N LEU A 357 -6.59 5.07 -25.72
CA LEU A 357 -7.54 3.98 -25.96
C LEU A 357 -6.93 2.64 -25.51
N GLN A 358 -5.67 2.37 -25.84
CA GLN A 358 -4.97 1.18 -25.37
C GLN A 358 -4.82 1.17 -23.84
N SER A 359 -4.57 2.33 -23.22
CA SER A 359 -4.51 2.45 -21.76
C SER A 359 -5.86 2.17 -21.11
N LEU A 360 -6.95 2.70 -21.64
CA LEU A 360 -8.31 2.41 -21.19
C LEU A 360 -8.62 0.92 -21.27
N GLN A 361 -8.35 0.27 -22.41
CA GLN A 361 -8.58 -1.17 -22.61
C GLN A 361 -7.81 -2.03 -21.60
N ARG A 362 -6.54 -1.69 -21.35
CA ARG A 362 -5.72 -2.40 -20.34
C ARG A 362 -6.29 -2.27 -18.94
N LEU A 363 -6.73 -1.07 -18.53
CA LEU A 363 -7.31 -0.86 -17.22
C LEU A 363 -8.66 -1.58 -17.09
N TRP A 364 -9.48 -1.50 -18.14
CA TRP A 364 -10.78 -2.18 -18.21
C TRP A 364 -10.64 -3.68 -17.97
N GLN A 365 -9.70 -4.33 -18.69
CA GLN A 365 -9.40 -5.75 -18.50
C GLN A 365 -8.88 -6.06 -17.10
N GLU A 366 -7.94 -5.24 -16.59
CA GLU A 366 -7.36 -5.44 -15.26
C GLU A 366 -8.40 -5.33 -14.14
N MET A 367 -9.37 -4.42 -14.27
CA MET A 367 -10.43 -4.25 -13.27
C MET A 367 -11.37 -5.47 -13.18
N ASP A 368 -11.57 -6.19 -14.31
CA ASP A 368 -12.42 -7.40 -14.36
C ASP A 368 -11.64 -8.69 -14.07
N ASP A 369 -10.32 -8.66 -14.10
CA ASP A 369 -9.50 -9.86 -14.10
C ASP A 369 -9.60 -10.59 -12.75
N ARG A 370 -10.47 -11.61 -12.71
CA ARG A 370 -10.58 -12.58 -11.60
C ARG A 370 -9.48 -13.63 -11.64
N ASN A 371 -8.57 -13.57 -12.63
CA ASN A 371 -7.51 -14.57 -12.80
C ASN A 371 -6.13 -14.02 -12.37
N PRO A 372 -5.57 -14.48 -11.23
CA PRO A 372 -4.31 -13.98 -10.68
C PRO A 372 -3.06 -14.36 -11.48
N ASN A 373 -3.20 -15.18 -12.55
CA ASN A 373 -2.06 -15.76 -13.27
C ASN A 373 -1.70 -15.04 -14.58
N GLN A 374 -2.39 -14.00 -14.99
CA GLN A 374 -1.95 -13.20 -16.13
C GLN A 374 -0.90 -12.18 -15.68
N ASN A 375 0.35 -12.51 -15.92
CA ASN A 375 1.50 -11.59 -15.82
C ASN A 375 1.33 -10.47 -16.86
N VAL A 376 0.66 -9.40 -16.48
CA VAL A 376 0.38 -8.21 -17.32
C VAL A 376 1.65 -7.36 -17.56
N TRP A 377 2.83 -7.83 -17.08
CA TRP A 377 4.08 -7.09 -17.18
C TRP A 377 5.23 -8.02 -17.58
N ARG A 378 5.39 -8.27 -18.86
CA ARG A 378 6.67 -8.64 -19.45
C ARG A 378 7.24 -7.49 -20.25
#